data_90ffa1dbaa97364e123924083f5ca37e
#
_entry.id   90ffa1dbaa97364e123924083f5ca37e
#
_cell.length_a   1.000
_cell.length_b   1.000
_cell.length_c   1.000
_cell.angle_alpha   90.00
_cell.angle_beta   90.00
_cell.angle_gamma   90.00
#
_symmetry.space_group_name_H-M   'P 1'
#
loop_
_entity.id
_entity.type
_entity.pdbx_description
1 polymer ?
#
loop_
_entity_poly.entity_id
_entity_poly.type
_entity_poly.pdbx_seq_one_letter_code
_entity_poly.pdbx_strand_id
1 'polypeptide(L)'
;MRRREYQEAIEELKRLHPWLAKQVFQPAPGHLAVVAELIDQCERLMHRSDYQRRPLFCVTATREKLAVRVEVSDASIQRERALLDVVEQARHAAQQCCPVCGAPVFGGDANAPQGARCAAHEQVVGLFAEDIQRFKRAAKALELADAERGSSTTDRDAPSRTEATKKDLPDSPVPARDSSGTTTDDKHAPLITFLDASGLKQFVDRHRAKADEKFKRAQQIAERIRSAGHERRTLGMLPDEWDLLIEEFAQAFPNFSELAELLRDHFALNAMGDGRVAWSPLLLVGSAGIGKTEAARWLAERLALPFRVFDMASAQSGSPLAGSEAFWSNSEPGLLFELLAYQPKANPVVVLDELDKTEQVRQYDPLAALYTLLEPRSARSFTDLSIRDFAIDASHINWIATANSVDGIPSPLLSRLTVLHVHAPTPDQVARIAQNIYGRMRAEASWGSAFVPRLDEAVLAKLKHLPPRSLGLALRRALGRAARQERNHIEASDIQVSGELPPRSIGFTCTAPARQ
;
A
#
# COMPACT_ATOMS: atom_id res chain seq x y z
N MET A 1 29.33 -4.92 5.96
CA MET A 1 28.95 -5.53 7.25
C MET A 1 28.02 -6.71 6.98
N ARG A 2 28.17 -7.82 7.67
CA ARG A 2 27.25 -8.97 7.61
C ARG A 2 26.04 -8.71 8.51
N ARG A 3 24.91 -9.34 8.24
CA ARG A 3 23.68 -9.17 9.06
C ARG A 3 23.90 -9.51 10.53
N ARG A 4 24.70 -10.55 10.82
CA ARG A 4 25.02 -10.93 12.19
C ARG A 4 25.84 -9.86 12.91
N GLU A 5 26.90 -9.35 12.28
CA GLU A 5 27.74 -8.28 12.82
C GLU A 5 26.93 -6.99 13.07
N TYR A 6 25.99 -6.69 12.18
CA TYR A 6 25.05 -5.57 12.36
C TYR A 6 24.13 -5.76 13.57
N GLN A 7 23.58 -6.95 13.74
CA GLN A 7 22.73 -7.28 14.88
C GLN A 7 23.52 -7.18 16.21
N GLU A 8 24.72 -7.70 16.24
CA GLU A 8 25.62 -7.62 17.40
C GLU A 8 25.94 -6.14 17.74
N ALA A 9 26.17 -5.29 16.73
CA ALA A 9 26.41 -3.86 16.94
C ALA A 9 25.15 -3.12 17.46
N ILE A 10 23.96 -3.45 16.96
CA ILE A 10 22.70 -2.88 17.46
C ILE A 10 22.44 -3.28 18.91
N GLU A 11 22.66 -4.53 19.27
CA GLU A 11 22.48 -5.02 20.64
C GLU A 11 23.52 -4.41 21.60
N GLU A 12 24.75 -4.19 21.14
CA GLU A 12 25.77 -3.50 21.92
C GLU A 12 25.39 -2.03 22.20
N LEU A 13 24.87 -1.31 21.18
CA LEU A 13 24.37 0.06 21.37
C LEU A 13 23.20 0.11 22.36
N LYS A 14 22.29 -0.84 22.32
CA LYS A 14 21.18 -0.94 23.29
C LYS A 14 21.67 -1.30 24.69
N ARG A 15 22.76 -2.07 24.81
CA ARG A 15 23.38 -2.40 26.10
C ARG A 15 24.05 -1.18 26.72
N LEU A 16 24.75 -0.38 25.92
CA LEU A 16 25.40 0.85 26.37
C LEU A 16 24.37 1.94 26.73
N HIS A 17 23.26 1.99 25.99
CA HIS A 17 22.19 2.96 26.13
C HIS A 17 20.83 2.27 26.42
N PRO A 18 20.57 1.81 27.65
CA PRO A 18 19.39 0.99 27.97
C PRO A 18 18.04 1.62 27.62
N TRP A 19 17.97 2.94 27.53
CA TRP A 19 16.77 3.67 27.15
C TRP A 19 16.36 3.41 25.68
N LEU A 20 17.30 2.99 24.82
CA LEU A 20 17.04 2.61 23.44
C LEU A 20 16.31 1.26 23.30
N ALA A 21 16.28 0.43 24.33
CA ALA A 21 15.76 -0.95 24.22
C ALA A 21 14.31 -1.04 23.75
N LYS A 22 13.50 0.01 23.99
CA LYS A 22 12.09 0.11 23.59
C LYS A 22 11.84 1.03 22.39
N GLN A 23 12.90 1.54 21.78
CA GLN A 23 12.82 2.48 20.66
C GLN A 23 12.92 1.77 19.32
N VAL A 24 12.39 2.40 18.27
CA VAL A 24 12.56 1.92 16.90
C VAL A 24 13.96 2.30 16.44
N PHE A 25 14.84 1.32 16.29
CA PHE A 25 16.26 1.55 16.03
C PHE A 25 16.78 0.60 14.94
N GLN A 26 16.76 1.07 13.70
CA GLN A 26 17.15 0.32 12.50
C GLN A 26 17.87 1.22 11.47
N PRO A 27 19.05 1.80 11.80
CA PRO A 27 19.83 2.59 10.84
C PRO A 27 20.42 1.72 9.72
N ALA A 28 20.83 2.33 8.62
CA ALA A 28 21.64 1.62 7.63
C ALA A 28 23.00 1.20 8.21
N PRO A 29 23.57 0.05 7.78
CA PRO A 29 24.85 -0.46 8.33
C PRO A 29 26.00 0.56 8.27
N GLY A 30 26.10 1.32 7.18
CA GLY A 30 27.14 2.35 7.00
C GLY A 30 26.90 3.62 7.82
N HIS A 31 25.71 3.81 8.38
CA HIS A 31 25.38 4.97 9.22
C HIS A 31 25.53 4.71 10.73
N LEU A 32 25.94 3.50 11.14
CA LEU A 32 26.03 3.15 12.56
C LEU A 32 26.94 4.09 13.37
N ALA A 33 28.08 4.51 12.82
CA ALA A 33 28.98 5.44 13.51
C ALA A 33 28.34 6.82 13.72
N VAL A 34 27.67 7.35 12.69
CA VAL A 34 26.95 8.62 12.76
C VAL A 34 25.81 8.57 13.78
N VAL A 35 25.13 7.44 13.84
CA VAL A 35 24.01 7.24 14.77
C VAL A 35 24.50 7.03 16.21
N ALA A 36 25.64 6.38 16.41
CA ALA A 36 26.24 6.28 17.74
C ALA A 36 26.59 7.67 18.29
N GLU A 37 27.19 8.53 17.50
CA GLU A 37 27.47 9.93 17.88
C GLU A 37 26.20 10.72 18.16
N LEU A 38 25.15 10.54 17.34
CA LEU A 38 23.83 11.15 17.57
C LEU A 38 23.25 10.75 18.94
N ILE A 39 23.34 9.47 19.31
CA ILE A 39 22.87 8.96 20.60
C ILE A 39 23.60 9.67 21.75
N ASP A 40 24.93 9.74 21.69
CA ASP A 40 25.75 10.40 22.71
C ASP A 40 25.42 11.89 22.85
N GLN A 41 25.19 12.59 21.73
CA GLN A 41 24.82 14.00 21.74
C GLN A 41 23.40 14.20 22.29
N CYS A 42 22.45 13.34 21.95
CA CYS A 42 21.11 13.36 22.54
C CYS A 42 21.15 13.10 24.05
N GLU A 43 21.96 12.15 24.53
CA GLU A 43 22.11 11.88 25.96
C GLU A 43 22.61 13.08 26.75
N ARG A 44 23.54 13.85 26.19
CA ARG A 44 24.05 15.09 26.84
C ARG A 44 22.97 16.16 26.97
N LEU A 45 22.00 16.19 26.07
CA LEU A 45 20.88 17.15 26.07
C LEU A 45 19.67 16.68 26.87
N MET A 46 19.55 15.37 27.12
CA MET A 46 18.44 14.78 27.90
C MET A 46 18.74 14.78 29.41
N HIS A 47 17.72 15.03 30.23
CA HIS A 47 17.81 14.96 31.70
C HIS A 47 17.33 13.59 32.20
N ARG A 48 17.69 13.23 33.44
CA ARG A 48 17.21 11.98 34.08
C ARG A 48 15.70 11.83 34.08
N SER A 49 14.97 12.93 34.23
CA SER A 49 13.50 12.96 34.16
C SER A 49 12.94 12.54 32.78
N ASP A 50 13.67 12.80 31.70
CA ASP A 50 13.23 12.48 30.34
C ASP A 50 13.25 10.96 30.11
N TYR A 51 14.22 10.25 30.66
CA TYR A 51 14.28 8.78 30.61
C TYR A 51 13.12 8.11 31.34
N GLN A 52 12.65 8.70 32.44
CA GLN A 52 11.49 8.21 33.18
C GLN A 52 10.19 8.42 32.39
N ARG A 53 10.10 9.51 31.63
CA ARG A 53 8.95 9.88 30.79
C ARG A 53 8.98 9.23 29.40
N ARG A 54 9.99 8.40 29.11
CA ARG A 54 10.18 7.66 27.85
C ARG A 54 10.24 8.60 26.64
N PRO A 55 11.38 9.21 26.36
CA PRO A 55 11.57 10.01 25.16
C PRO A 55 11.28 9.15 23.92
N LEU A 56 10.68 9.74 22.90
CA LEU A 56 10.55 9.09 21.61
C LEU A 56 11.87 9.27 20.84
N PHE A 57 12.50 8.16 20.49
CA PHE A 57 13.70 8.16 19.65
C PHE A 57 13.51 7.09 18.58
N CYS A 58 13.31 7.51 17.34
CA CYS A 58 13.11 6.62 16.21
C CYS A 58 14.21 6.88 15.18
N VAL A 59 14.98 5.84 14.88
CA VAL A 59 16.03 5.89 13.85
C VAL A 59 15.79 4.75 12.87
N THR A 60 15.58 5.08 11.61
CA THR A 60 15.35 4.10 10.54
C THR A 60 16.15 4.43 9.29
N ALA A 61 16.42 3.41 8.48
CA ALA A 61 16.96 3.57 7.12
C ALA A 61 15.81 3.49 6.11
N THR A 62 15.21 4.63 5.79
CA THR A 62 14.16 4.69 4.77
C THR A 62 14.79 4.98 3.41
N ARG A 63 14.71 4.04 2.46
CA ARG A 63 15.34 4.14 1.13
C ARG A 63 16.82 4.55 1.21
N GLU A 64 17.55 3.92 2.13
CA GLU A 64 18.99 4.18 2.39
C GLU A 64 19.31 5.57 2.99
N LYS A 65 18.31 6.32 3.39
CA LYS A 65 18.47 7.60 4.08
C LYS A 65 18.34 7.41 5.58
N LEU A 66 19.05 8.24 6.35
CA LEU A 66 18.88 8.29 7.79
C LEU A 66 17.65 9.10 8.14
N ALA A 67 16.59 8.43 8.58
CA ALA A 67 15.41 9.06 9.15
C ALA A 67 15.51 9.03 10.69
N VAL A 68 15.48 10.21 11.31
CA VAL A 68 15.59 10.37 12.76
C VAL A 68 14.42 11.22 13.26
N ARG A 69 13.78 10.75 14.33
CA ARG A 69 12.78 11.50 15.10
C ARG A 69 13.13 11.42 16.57
N VAL A 70 13.31 12.57 17.22
CA VAL A 70 13.59 12.68 18.65
C VAL A 70 12.58 13.65 19.26
N GLU A 71 11.84 13.21 20.27
CA GLU A 71 10.87 14.02 21.00
C GLU A 71 11.06 13.80 22.51
N VAL A 72 11.10 14.88 23.25
CA VAL A 72 11.22 14.87 24.71
C VAL A 72 10.06 15.66 25.28
N SER A 73 9.25 15.04 26.14
CA SER A 73 8.11 15.69 26.80
C SER A 73 8.58 16.85 27.68
N ASP A 74 7.89 18.00 27.60
CA ASP A 74 8.16 19.20 28.41
C ASP A 74 9.59 19.78 28.27
N ALA A 75 10.23 19.58 27.13
CA ALA A 75 11.50 20.23 26.84
C ALA A 75 11.30 21.76 26.72
N SER A 76 12.26 22.52 27.23
CA SER A 76 12.28 23.96 26.93
C SER A 76 12.51 24.19 25.43
N ILE A 77 11.97 25.27 24.87
CA ILE A 77 12.14 25.63 23.44
C ILE A 77 13.63 25.64 23.04
N GLN A 78 14.50 26.05 23.93
CA GLN A 78 15.95 26.10 23.66
C GLN A 78 16.56 24.69 23.58
N ARG A 79 16.10 23.73 24.41
CA ARG A 79 16.55 22.35 24.40
C ARG A 79 15.99 21.59 23.21
N GLU A 80 14.76 21.84 22.85
CA GLU A 80 14.14 21.28 21.64
C GLU A 80 14.89 21.71 20.37
N ARG A 81 15.24 22.98 20.26
CA ARG A 81 16.09 23.49 19.16
C ARG A 81 17.45 22.79 19.14
N ALA A 82 18.11 22.65 20.27
CA ALA A 82 19.40 21.96 20.35
C ALA A 82 19.30 20.50 19.91
N LEU A 83 18.23 19.80 20.26
CA LEU A 83 17.97 18.42 19.78
C LEU A 83 17.73 18.38 18.26
N LEU A 84 16.98 19.32 17.72
CA LEU A 84 16.75 19.41 16.26
C LEU A 84 18.06 19.69 15.50
N ASP A 85 18.91 20.59 16.02
CA ASP A 85 20.21 20.90 15.44
C ASP A 85 21.13 19.66 15.39
N VAL A 86 21.15 18.87 16.45
CA VAL A 86 21.92 17.62 16.53
C VAL A 86 21.38 16.58 15.54
N VAL A 87 20.07 16.46 15.41
CA VAL A 87 19.45 15.55 14.42
C VAL A 87 19.79 15.98 12.99
N GLU A 88 19.78 17.28 12.71
CA GLU A 88 20.09 17.80 11.37
C GLU A 88 21.57 17.60 11.02
N GLN A 89 22.47 17.80 11.98
CA GLN A 89 23.90 17.48 11.82
C GLN A 89 24.12 16.00 11.52
N ALA A 90 23.43 15.10 12.23
CA ALA A 90 23.53 13.66 11.98
C ALA A 90 22.99 13.28 10.60
N ARG A 91 21.89 13.89 10.16
CA ARG A 91 21.36 13.69 8.80
C ARG A 91 22.34 14.14 7.73
N HIS A 92 22.94 15.31 7.91
CA HIS A 92 23.95 15.84 6.99
C HIS A 92 25.21 14.95 6.94
N ALA A 93 25.70 14.49 8.09
CA ALA A 93 26.84 13.56 8.16
C ALA A 93 26.51 12.22 7.48
N ALA A 94 25.29 11.68 7.65
CA ALA A 94 24.86 10.46 6.99
C ALA A 94 24.72 10.61 5.46
N GLN A 95 24.40 11.80 4.95
CA GLN A 95 24.39 12.08 3.51
C GLN A 95 25.75 11.99 2.86
N GLN A 96 26.81 12.25 3.62
CA GLN A 96 28.19 12.18 3.16
C GLN A 96 28.79 10.78 3.26
N CYS A 97 28.05 9.81 3.79
CA CYS A 97 28.49 8.45 4.02
C CYS A 97 27.71 7.44 3.18
N CYS A 98 28.41 6.46 2.61
CA CYS A 98 27.77 5.34 1.93
C CYS A 98 26.93 4.51 2.93
N PRO A 99 25.62 4.28 2.68
CA PRO A 99 24.75 3.54 3.60
C PRO A 99 25.13 2.08 3.80
N VAL A 100 25.99 1.54 2.91
CA VAL A 100 26.44 0.14 2.97
C VAL A 100 27.68 -0.01 3.86
N CYS A 101 28.71 0.83 3.67
CA CYS A 101 30.01 0.66 4.32
C CYS A 101 30.49 1.85 5.15
N GLY A 102 29.77 2.98 5.13
CA GLY A 102 30.16 4.19 5.86
C GLY A 102 31.29 4.99 5.23
N ALA A 103 31.85 4.55 4.10
CA ALA A 103 32.91 5.29 3.42
C ALA A 103 32.36 6.63 2.90
N PRO A 104 33.20 7.71 2.88
CA PRO A 104 32.76 8.99 2.36
C PRO A 104 32.38 8.87 0.88
N VAL A 105 31.28 9.51 0.51
CA VAL A 105 30.80 9.59 -0.88
C VAL A 105 31.43 10.82 -1.51
N PHE A 106 32.30 10.60 -2.51
CA PHE A 106 33.03 11.69 -3.16
C PHE A 106 32.10 12.58 -3.99
N GLY A 107 32.20 13.85 -3.75
CA GLY A 107 31.54 14.94 -4.38
C GLY A 107 31.08 15.96 -3.35
N GLY A 108 31.99 16.54 -2.57
CA GLY A 108 31.73 17.52 -1.50
C GLY A 108 30.81 18.71 -1.83
N ASP A 109 29.91 18.52 -2.77
CA ASP A 109 28.78 19.39 -3.03
C ASP A 109 27.68 19.12 -2.01
N ALA A 110 27.24 20.17 -1.36
CA ALA A 110 26.06 20.19 -0.49
C ALA A 110 24.77 19.65 -1.18
N ASN A 111 24.85 19.27 -2.44
CA ASN A 111 23.81 18.76 -3.32
C ASN A 111 23.97 17.26 -3.68
N ALA A 112 24.83 16.51 -3.00
CA ALA A 112 24.89 15.05 -3.24
C ALA A 112 23.50 14.42 -3.01
N PRO A 113 22.99 13.58 -3.93
CA PRO A 113 21.69 12.96 -3.77
C PRO A 113 21.68 12.13 -2.50
N GLN A 114 20.67 12.33 -1.65
CA GLN A 114 20.51 11.59 -0.40
C GLN A 114 20.49 10.09 -0.69
N GLY A 115 21.31 9.31 0.00
CA GLY A 115 21.49 7.88 -0.21
C GLY A 115 22.53 7.54 -1.28
N ALA A 116 23.40 8.49 -1.66
CA ALA A 116 24.50 8.25 -2.56
C ALA A 116 25.42 7.14 -2.01
N ARG A 117 25.92 6.30 -2.90
CA ARG A 117 26.82 5.20 -2.56
C ARG A 117 28.23 5.49 -3.05
N CYS A 118 29.24 4.95 -2.38
CA CYS A 118 30.60 5.03 -2.85
C CYS A 118 30.81 4.22 -4.13
N ALA A 119 31.85 4.49 -4.90
CA ALA A 119 32.15 3.83 -6.16
C ALA A 119 32.13 2.29 -6.08
N ALA A 120 32.52 1.71 -4.94
CA ALA A 120 32.47 0.26 -4.73
C ALA A 120 31.06 -0.32 -4.58
N HIS A 121 30.03 0.53 -4.34
CA HIS A 121 28.66 0.12 -4.08
C HIS A 121 27.62 0.81 -4.98
N GLU A 122 28.03 1.56 -5.98
CA GLU A 122 27.17 2.37 -6.83
C GLU A 122 26.12 1.52 -7.60
N GLN A 123 26.54 0.35 -8.07
CA GLN A 123 25.70 -0.56 -8.87
C GLN A 123 25.12 -1.75 -8.08
N VAL A 124 25.24 -1.74 -6.76
CA VAL A 124 24.91 -2.90 -5.93
C VAL A 124 23.54 -2.72 -5.27
N VAL A 125 22.67 -3.72 -5.35
CA VAL A 125 21.38 -3.75 -4.65
C VAL A 125 21.54 -4.42 -3.29
N GLY A 126 21.01 -3.78 -2.22
CA GLY A 126 21.05 -4.29 -0.84
C GLY A 126 22.03 -3.53 0.06
N LEU A 127 21.84 -3.70 1.37
CA LEU A 127 22.65 -3.02 2.41
C LEU A 127 23.65 -3.95 3.11
N PHE A 128 23.49 -5.26 3.01
CA PHE A 128 24.32 -6.24 3.69
C PHE A 128 25.22 -7.01 2.73
N ALA A 129 26.35 -7.51 3.25
CA ALA A 129 27.34 -8.25 2.46
C ALA A 129 26.76 -9.48 1.73
N GLU A 130 25.80 -10.16 2.35
CA GLU A 130 25.09 -11.31 1.78
C GLU A 130 24.26 -10.91 0.56
N ASP A 131 23.53 -9.80 0.64
CA ASP A 131 22.69 -9.28 -0.44
C ASP A 131 23.57 -8.87 -1.63
N ILE A 132 24.71 -8.22 -1.35
CA ILE A 132 25.70 -7.80 -2.34
C ILE A 132 26.31 -9.00 -3.07
N GLN A 133 26.69 -10.05 -2.34
CA GLN A 133 27.22 -11.27 -2.94
C GLN A 133 26.18 -12.00 -3.80
N ARG A 134 24.94 -12.04 -3.34
CA ARG A 134 23.83 -12.62 -4.10
C ARG A 134 23.60 -11.88 -5.42
N PHE A 135 23.61 -10.55 -5.38
CA PHE A 135 23.50 -9.70 -6.56
C PHE A 135 24.64 -9.92 -7.55
N LYS A 136 25.90 -9.91 -7.08
CA LYS A 136 27.09 -10.16 -7.92
C LYS A 136 27.05 -11.52 -8.59
N ARG A 137 26.58 -12.57 -7.90
CA ARG A 137 26.40 -13.91 -8.48
C ARG A 137 25.32 -13.93 -9.56
N ALA A 138 24.19 -13.23 -9.33
CA ALA A 138 23.12 -13.13 -10.31
C ALA A 138 23.54 -12.34 -11.56
N ALA A 139 24.24 -11.21 -11.37
CA ALA A 139 24.77 -10.41 -12.48
C ALA A 139 25.78 -11.21 -13.33
N LYS A 140 26.71 -11.94 -12.68
CA LYS A 140 27.66 -12.80 -13.38
C LYS A 140 26.99 -13.96 -14.13
N ALA A 141 25.91 -14.51 -13.60
CA ALA A 141 25.15 -15.56 -14.28
C ALA A 141 24.43 -15.02 -15.54
N LEU A 142 23.93 -13.77 -15.48
CA LEU A 142 23.35 -13.08 -16.64
C LEU A 142 24.39 -12.79 -17.71
N GLU A 143 25.58 -12.28 -17.35
CA GLU A 143 26.69 -12.03 -18.29
C GLU A 143 27.13 -13.32 -19.01
N LEU A 144 27.19 -14.45 -18.29
CA LEU A 144 27.51 -15.75 -18.87
C LEU A 144 26.42 -16.22 -19.84
N ALA A 145 25.16 -16.05 -19.51
CA ALA A 145 24.03 -16.40 -20.36
C ALA A 145 23.96 -15.54 -21.64
N ASP A 146 24.33 -14.26 -21.55
CA ASP A 146 24.41 -13.35 -22.71
C ASP A 146 25.64 -13.65 -23.59
N ALA A 147 26.76 -14.04 -23.00
CA ALA A 147 27.94 -14.48 -23.74
C ALA A 147 27.69 -15.79 -24.51
N GLU A 148 26.93 -16.73 -23.95
CA GLU A 148 26.52 -17.96 -24.63
C GLU A 148 25.54 -17.69 -25.79
N ARG A 149 24.68 -16.67 -25.68
CA ARG A 149 23.79 -16.22 -26.76
C ARG A 149 24.53 -15.47 -27.88
N GLY A 150 25.60 -14.75 -27.54
CA GLY A 150 26.43 -13.97 -28.47
C GLY A 150 27.40 -14.82 -29.33
N SER A 151 27.68 -16.06 -28.92
CA SER A 151 28.60 -16.95 -29.65
C SER A 151 27.96 -17.80 -30.74
N SER A 152 26.65 -17.68 -31.01
CA SER A 152 25.92 -18.48 -31.99
C SER A 152 25.55 -17.74 -33.29
N THR A 153 26.15 -16.58 -33.58
CA THR A 153 25.90 -15.86 -34.84
C THR A 153 27.19 -15.57 -35.58
N THR A 154 27.70 -16.60 -36.32
CA THR A 154 28.49 -16.38 -37.52
C THR A 154 28.08 -17.40 -38.60
N ASP A 155 27.69 -16.83 -39.74
CA ASP A 155 27.56 -17.41 -41.09
C ASP A 155 26.45 -18.44 -41.38
N ARG A 156 25.43 -18.00 -42.11
CA ARG A 156 25.22 -18.38 -43.50
C ARG A 156 23.87 -17.90 -44.09
N ASP A 157 23.98 -17.17 -45.18
CA ASP A 157 23.09 -17.09 -46.35
C ASP A 157 21.57 -17.29 -46.21
N ALA A 158 20.82 -16.27 -46.60
CA ALA A 158 19.42 -16.40 -47.04
C ALA A 158 19.33 -17.26 -48.33
N PRO A 159 18.26 -18.07 -48.56
CA PRO A 159 17.07 -17.51 -49.18
C PRO A 159 15.71 -18.12 -48.76
N SER A 160 14.67 -17.30 -49.05
CA SER A 160 13.30 -17.61 -49.46
C SER A 160 12.38 -18.57 -48.69
N ARG A 161 11.26 -17.96 -48.25
CA ARG A 161 9.86 -18.46 -48.18
C ARG A 161 9.62 -19.97 -48.17
N THR A 162 9.01 -20.48 -47.13
CA THR A 162 7.71 -21.22 -47.22
C THR A 162 7.15 -21.48 -45.81
N GLU A 163 5.84 -21.43 -45.72
CA GLU A 163 5.00 -21.79 -44.59
C GLU A 163 5.26 -23.20 -44.07
N ALA A 164 5.24 -23.44 -42.77
CA ALA A 164 4.49 -24.54 -42.15
C ALA A 164 4.77 -24.70 -40.63
N THR A 165 3.67 -24.75 -39.90
CA THR A 165 3.36 -25.60 -38.73
C THR A 165 4.16 -25.49 -37.44
N LYS A 166 3.37 -25.13 -36.41
CA LYS A 166 3.53 -25.36 -34.97
C LYS A 166 4.11 -26.71 -34.61
N LYS A 167 5.07 -26.74 -33.67
CA LYS A 167 5.11 -27.73 -32.58
C LYS A 167 6.04 -27.32 -31.45
N ASP A 168 5.47 -27.15 -30.30
CA ASP A 168 5.83 -27.49 -28.92
C ASP A 168 7.28 -27.31 -28.42
N LEU A 169 7.46 -26.38 -27.46
CA LEU A 169 8.34 -26.53 -26.30
C LEU A 169 7.77 -25.74 -25.09
N PRO A 170 7.92 -26.24 -23.85
CA PRO A 170 7.09 -25.81 -22.74
C PRO A 170 7.74 -24.65 -21.98
N ASP A 171 7.09 -23.50 -22.03
CA ASP A 171 7.30 -22.42 -21.07
C ASP A 171 6.32 -22.59 -19.93
N SER A 172 6.83 -22.60 -18.71
CA SER A 172 6.02 -22.47 -17.52
C SER A 172 5.89 -21.00 -17.19
N PRO A 173 4.75 -20.37 -17.47
CA PRO A 173 4.40 -19.12 -16.83
C PRO A 173 3.45 -19.40 -15.67
N VAL A 174 3.66 -18.65 -14.59
CA VAL A 174 2.71 -18.44 -13.49
C VAL A 174 1.33 -18.18 -14.09
N PRO A 175 0.28 -18.91 -13.72
CA PRO A 175 -1.03 -18.74 -14.33
C PRO A 175 -1.65 -17.41 -13.92
N ALA A 176 -1.74 -16.47 -14.86
CA ALA A 176 -2.77 -15.48 -14.86
C ALA A 176 -4.10 -16.23 -14.99
N ARG A 177 -4.91 -16.21 -13.94
CA ARG A 177 -6.26 -16.78 -13.99
C ARG A 177 -7.10 -15.98 -14.95
N ASP A 178 -7.51 -16.61 -16.03
CA ASP A 178 -8.68 -16.23 -16.79
C ASP A 178 -9.89 -16.21 -15.87
N SER A 179 -10.31 -15.03 -15.47
CA SER A 179 -11.65 -14.79 -15.02
C SER A 179 -12.54 -14.79 -16.26
N SER A 180 -13.03 -15.95 -16.65
CA SER A 180 -14.19 -16.07 -17.52
C SER A 180 -15.44 -15.68 -16.75
N GLY A 181 -15.54 -14.39 -16.45
CA GLY A 181 -16.78 -13.70 -16.11
C GLY A 181 -17.15 -12.90 -17.35
N THR A 182 -18.26 -13.25 -17.94
CA THR A 182 -18.98 -12.62 -19.04
C THR A 182 -18.47 -11.21 -19.38
N THR A 183 -17.66 -11.11 -20.42
CA THR A 183 -17.38 -9.86 -21.11
C THR A 183 -18.69 -9.40 -21.75
N THR A 184 -19.47 -8.58 -21.02
CA THR A 184 -20.42 -7.68 -21.64
C THR A 184 -19.62 -6.78 -22.59
N ASP A 185 -20.04 -6.77 -23.81
CA ASP A 185 -19.44 -6.13 -24.97
C ASP A 185 -19.03 -4.67 -24.65
N ASP A 186 -17.76 -4.41 -24.42
CA ASP A 186 -17.16 -3.06 -24.21
C ASP A 186 -17.34 -2.14 -25.44
N LYS A 187 -17.97 -2.63 -26.50
CA LYS A 187 -18.18 -1.92 -27.77
C LYS A 187 -19.20 -0.78 -27.68
N HIS A 188 -19.97 -0.68 -26.60
CA HIS A 188 -21.00 0.35 -26.41
C HIS A 188 -20.74 1.24 -25.19
N ALA A 189 -19.64 1.04 -24.45
CA ALA A 189 -19.31 1.87 -23.31
C ALA A 189 -19.06 3.34 -23.73
N PRO A 190 -19.72 4.32 -23.09
CA PRO A 190 -19.57 5.72 -23.45
C PRO A 190 -18.12 6.17 -23.25
N LEU A 191 -17.57 6.80 -24.29
CA LEU A 191 -16.24 7.41 -24.29
C LEU A 191 -16.38 8.84 -23.77
N ILE A 192 -15.66 9.17 -22.72
CA ILE A 192 -15.53 10.53 -22.23
C ILE A 192 -14.17 11.13 -22.59
N THR A 193 -14.13 12.43 -22.81
CA THR A 193 -12.89 13.19 -22.91
C THR A 193 -12.43 13.52 -21.51
N PHE A 194 -11.35 12.87 -21.04
CA PHE A 194 -10.90 13.00 -19.65
C PHE A 194 -9.76 14.03 -19.49
N LEU A 195 -9.07 14.41 -20.59
CA LEU A 195 -8.06 15.47 -20.60
C LEU A 195 -8.06 16.25 -21.91
N ASP A 196 -7.51 17.46 -21.87
CA ASP A 196 -7.25 18.25 -23.08
C ASP A 196 -5.96 17.79 -23.78
N ALA A 197 -6.12 17.29 -25.02
CA ALA A 197 -4.99 16.84 -25.86
C ALA A 197 -3.99 17.95 -26.18
N SER A 198 -4.45 19.23 -26.25
CA SER A 198 -3.57 20.38 -26.50
C SER A 198 -2.66 20.65 -25.32
N GLY A 199 -3.17 20.52 -24.08
CA GLY A 199 -2.39 20.64 -22.85
C GLY A 199 -1.34 19.55 -22.71
N LEU A 200 -1.68 18.29 -23.08
CA LEU A 200 -0.70 17.19 -23.10
C LEU A 200 0.45 17.46 -24.08
N LYS A 201 0.13 17.98 -25.26
CA LYS A 201 1.15 18.37 -26.25
C LYS A 201 2.04 19.49 -25.70
N GLN A 202 1.46 20.54 -25.14
CA GLN A 202 2.21 21.65 -24.54
C GLN A 202 3.13 21.18 -23.40
N PHE A 203 2.67 20.24 -22.57
CA PHE A 203 3.48 19.61 -21.52
C PHE A 203 4.74 18.95 -22.09
N VAL A 204 4.63 18.17 -23.14
CA VAL A 204 5.78 17.51 -23.79
C VAL A 204 6.70 18.54 -24.44
N ASP A 205 6.14 19.52 -25.18
CA ASP A 205 6.91 20.54 -25.91
C ASP A 205 7.68 21.48 -24.96
N ARG A 206 7.10 21.83 -23.80
CA ARG A 206 7.77 22.65 -22.76
C ARG A 206 9.04 21.97 -22.22
N HIS A 207 9.01 20.66 -22.06
CA HIS A 207 10.16 19.90 -21.56
C HIS A 207 11.18 19.58 -22.66
N ARG A 208 10.77 19.62 -23.93
CA ARG A 208 11.63 19.32 -25.10
C ARG A 208 12.84 20.25 -25.22
N ALA A 209 12.68 21.52 -24.84
CA ALA A 209 13.74 22.51 -24.91
C ALA A 209 14.92 22.27 -23.95
N LYS A 210 14.74 21.42 -22.94
CA LYS A 210 15.74 21.17 -21.88
C LYS A 210 16.55 19.88 -22.05
N ALA A 211 16.19 18.99 -22.98
CA ALA A 211 16.86 17.72 -23.38
C ALA A 211 17.42 16.87 -22.19
N ASP A 212 16.82 17.01 -21.00
CA ASP A 212 17.24 16.42 -19.74
C ASP A 212 16.31 15.25 -19.30
N GLU A 213 16.55 14.71 -18.12
CA GLU A 213 15.71 13.66 -17.53
C GLU A 213 14.23 14.04 -17.44
N LYS A 214 13.91 15.32 -17.28
CA LYS A 214 12.53 15.81 -17.23
C LYS A 214 11.80 15.62 -18.56
N PHE A 215 12.53 15.79 -19.68
CA PHE A 215 11.95 15.51 -21.01
C PHE A 215 11.65 14.02 -21.21
N LYS A 216 12.59 13.14 -20.86
CA LYS A 216 12.36 11.68 -20.92
C LYS A 216 11.15 11.27 -20.11
N ARG A 217 11.03 11.84 -18.90
CA ARG A 217 9.89 11.58 -18.01
C ARG A 217 8.57 12.09 -18.62
N ALA A 218 8.55 13.32 -19.16
CA ALA A 218 7.37 13.87 -19.83
C ALA A 218 6.93 12.99 -21.02
N GLN A 219 7.89 12.47 -21.79
CA GLN A 219 7.62 11.52 -22.88
C GLN A 219 7.02 10.21 -22.36
N GLN A 220 7.57 9.65 -21.27
CA GLN A 220 7.05 8.41 -20.66
C GLN A 220 5.61 8.59 -20.14
N ILE A 221 5.33 9.73 -19.49
CA ILE A 221 3.97 10.06 -19.05
C ILE A 221 3.03 10.14 -20.25
N ALA A 222 3.40 10.89 -21.29
CA ALA A 222 2.58 11.03 -22.49
C ALA A 222 2.36 9.70 -23.23
N GLU A 223 3.36 8.83 -23.28
CA GLU A 223 3.25 7.51 -23.88
C GLU A 223 2.29 6.60 -23.10
N ARG A 224 2.39 6.59 -21.77
CA ARG A 224 1.46 5.84 -20.91
C ARG A 224 0.01 6.35 -21.06
N ILE A 225 -0.20 7.67 -21.19
CA ILE A 225 -1.52 8.24 -21.46
C ILE A 225 -2.05 7.78 -22.83
N ARG A 226 -1.20 7.77 -23.87
CA ARG A 226 -1.58 7.31 -25.21
C ARG A 226 -1.95 5.83 -25.22
N SER A 227 -1.14 5.00 -24.58
CA SER A 227 -1.40 3.55 -24.52
C SER A 227 -2.69 3.20 -23.77
N ALA A 228 -3.13 4.06 -22.84
CA ALA A 228 -4.37 3.90 -22.09
C ALA A 228 -5.63 4.48 -22.79
N GLY A 229 -5.53 5.03 -24.02
CA GLY A 229 -6.65 5.57 -24.78
C GLY A 229 -6.56 7.06 -25.10
N HIS A 230 -5.36 7.64 -25.00
CA HIS A 230 -5.07 9.05 -25.32
C HIS A 230 -5.90 10.02 -24.44
N GLU A 231 -6.66 10.94 -25.05
CA GLU A 231 -7.54 11.90 -24.33
C GLU A 231 -8.88 11.29 -23.91
N ARG A 232 -9.18 10.07 -24.31
CA ARG A 232 -10.48 9.42 -24.07
C ARG A 232 -10.35 8.23 -23.13
N ARG A 233 -11.40 8.03 -22.34
CA ARG A 233 -11.54 6.86 -21.46
C ARG A 233 -12.95 6.31 -21.56
N THR A 234 -13.09 5.00 -21.39
CA THR A 234 -14.39 4.36 -21.23
C THR A 234 -14.88 4.54 -19.79
N LEU A 235 -16.19 4.46 -19.61
CA LEU A 235 -16.81 4.30 -18.30
C LEU A 235 -17.13 2.82 -18.07
N GLY A 236 -16.90 2.33 -16.86
CA GLY A 236 -17.39 1.03 -16.46
C GLY A 236 -18.91 1.08 -16.34
N MET A 237 -19.57 0.10 -16.98
CA MET A 237 -21.01 0.02 -17.06
C MET A 237 -21.56 -0.93 -16.02
N LEU A 238 -22.83 -0.74 -15.65
CA LEU A 238 -23.58 -1.70 -14.83
C LEU A 238 -23.76 -2.99 -15.63
N PRO A 239 -23.58 -4.16 -15.02
CA PRO A 239 -23.97 -5.42 -15.63
C PRO A 239 -25.50 -5.48 -15.80
N ASP A 240 -25.99 -6.21 -16.79
CA ASP A 240 -27.44 -6.37 -17.00
C ASP A 240 -28.16 -6.92 -15.77
N GLU A 241 -27.48 -7.79 -15.01
CA GLU A 241 -27.99 -8.42 -13.78
C GLU A 241 -27.45 -7.69 -12.52
N TRP A 242 -27.40 -6.36 -12.55
CA TRP A 242 -26.89 -5.55 -11.42
C TRP A 242 -27.70 -5.75 -10.12
N ASP A 243 -28.97 -6.06 -10.19
CA ASP A 243 -29.82 -6.38 -9.06
C ASP A 243 -29.37 -7.66 -8.33
N LEU A 244 -29.02 -8.71 -9.10
CA LEU A 244 -28.41 -9.93 -8.54
C LEU A 244 -27.05 -9.66 -7.89
N LEU A 245 -26.26 -8.77 -8.48
CA LEU A 245 -24.99 -8.33 -7.88
C LEU A 245 -25.21 -7.69 -6.51
N ILE A 246 -26.25 -6.87 -6.35
CA ILE A 246 -26.58 -6.26 -5.05
C ILE A 246 -27.08 -7.32 -4.05
N GLU A 247 -27.82 -8.33 -4.51
CA GLU A 247 -28.21 -9.46 -3.66
C GLU A 247 -26.99 -10.27 -3.21
N GLU A 248 -26.06 -10.58 -4.09
CA GLU A 248 -24.79 -11.23 -3.74
C GLU A 248 -24.00 -10.38 -2.73
N PHE A 249 -23.95 -9.06 -2.92
CA PHE A 249 -23.32 -8.14 -1.96
C PHE A 249 -23.99 -8.23 -0.58
N ALA A 250 -25.31 -8.19 -0.50
CA ALA A 250 -26.06 -8.29 0.76
C ALA A 250 -25.86 -9.65 1.45
N GLN A 251 -25.65 -10.73 0.68
CA GLN A 251 -25.29 -12.04 1.23
C GLN A 251 -23.85 -12.10 1.72
N ALA A 252 -22.92 -11.46 1.00
CA ALA A 252 -21.51 -11.43 1.36
C ALA A 252 -21.23 -10.53 2.57
N PHE A 253 -21.94 -9.41 2.66
CA PHE A 253 -21.80 -8.37 3.68
C PHE A 253 -23.14 -8.06 4.37
N PRO A 254 -23.67 -8.99 5.16
CA PRO A 254 -25.03 -8.87 5.69
C PRO A 254 -25.22 -7.73 6.70
N ASN A 255 -24.13 -7.16 7.20
CA ASN A 255 -24.13 -5.99 8.08
C ASN A 255 -24.03 -4.65 7.33
N PHE A 256 -24.03 -4.65 5.98
CA PHE A 256 -24.00 -3.45 5.13
C PHE A 256 -25.34 -3.21 4.43
N SER A 257 -26.46 -3.49 5.10
CA SER A 257 -27.80 -3.38 4.49
C SER A 257 -28.10 -1.98 3.96
N GLU A 258 -27.76 -0.92 4.71
CA GLU A 258 -27.95 0.47 4.26
C GLU A 258 -27.18 0.79 2.99
N LEU A 259 -25.94 0.29 2.88
CA LEU A 259 -25.14 0.45 1.67
C LEU A 259 -25.76 -0.32 0.49
N ALA A 260 -26.26 -1.53 0.71
CA ALA A 260 -26.90 -2.33 -0.33
C ALA A 260 -28.15 -1.62 -0.89
N GLU A 261 -29.00 -1.05 -0.02
CA GLU A 261 -30.18 -0.29 -0.43
C GLU A 261 -29.80 0.98 -1.21
N LEU A 262 -28.85 1.75 -0.70
CA LEU A 262 -28.36 2.95 -1.37
C LEU A 262 -27.79 2.65 -2.77
N LEU A 263 -26.99 1.59 -2.89
CA LEU A 263 -26.46 1.16 -4.18
C LEU A 263 -27.57 0.69 -5.12
N ARG A 264 -28.60 0.00 -4.61
CA ARG A 264 -29.78 -0.40 -5.40
C ARG A 264 -30.47 0.81 -6.02
N ASP A 265 -30.68 1.87 -5.22
CA ASP A 265 -31.29 3.11 -5.70
C ASP A 265 -30.45 3.80 -6.76
N HIS A 266 -29.14 3.94 -6.52
CA HIS A 266 -28.22 4.53 -7.50
C HIS A 266 -28.16 3.74 -8.80
N PHE A 267 -28.07 2.41 -8.72
CA PHE A 267 -27.95 1.56 -9.90
C PHE A 267 -29.27 1.53 -10.70
N ALA A 268 -30.42 1.54 -10.02
CA ALA A 268 -31.70 1.66 -10.68
C ALA A 268 -31.80 2.96 -11.49
N LEU A 269 -31.39 4.10 -10.90
CA LEU A 269 -31.38 5.39 -11.60
C LEU A 269 -30.38 5.40 -12.76
N ASN A 270 -29.20 4.86 -12.56
CA ASN A 270 -28.17 4.80 -13.59
C ASN A 270 -28.59 3.89 -14.75
N ALA A 271 -29.25 2.76 -14.47
CA ALA A 271 -29.77 1.85 -15.49
C ALA A 271 -30.89 2.49 -16.35
N MET A 272 -31.67 3.41 -15.78
CA MET A 272 -32.63 4.22 -16.55
C MET A 272 -31.96 5.32 -17.39
N GLY A 273 -30.71 5.69 -17.06
CA GLY A 273 -29.95 6.73 -17.72
C GLY A 273 -28.94 6.17 -18.72
N ASP A 274 -27.66 6.46 -18.51
CA ASP A 274 -26.56 6.03 -19.40
C ASP A 274 -25.95 4.67 -19.03
N GLY A 275 -26.44 4.02 -17.98
CA GLY A 275 -25.99 2.69 -17.54
C GLY A 275 -24.63 2.65 -16.88
N ARG A 276 -23.96 3.78 -16.64
CA ARG A 276 -22.63 3.81 -16.01
C ARG A 276 -22.70 3.42 -14.54
N VAL A 277 -21.62 2.82 -14.03
CA VAL A 277 -21.44 2.65 -12.59
C VAL A 277 -21.10 3.99 -11.97
N ALA A 278 -21.99 4.52 -11.12
CA ALA A 278 -21.78 5.75 -10.38
C ALA A 278 -22.60 5.77 -9.10
N TRP A 279 -22.04 6.36 -8.04
CA TRP A 279 -22.74 6.71 -6.80
C TRP A 279 -22.18 8.00 -6.21
N SER A 280 -22.94 8.65 -5.32
CA SER A 280 -22.47 9.82 -4.57
C SER A 280 -21.33 9.42 -3.61
N PRO A 281 -20.39 10.34 -3.29
CA PRO A 281 -19.33 10.03 -2.34
C PRO A 281 -19.89 9.54 -0.99
N LEU A 282 -19.38 8.41 -0.51
CA LEU A 282 -19.86 7.70 0.68
C LEU A 282 -18.86 7.81 1.84
N LEU A 283 -19.38 7.83 3.07
CA LEU A 283 -18.62 7.64 4.30
C LEU A 283 -19.23 6.48 5.10
N LEU A 284 -18.49 5.38 5.23
CA LEU A 284 -18.85 4.21 6.02
C LEU A 284 -18.30 4.38 7.44
N VAL A 285 -19.19 4.64 8.40
CA VAL A 285 -18.84 4.83 9.82
C VAL A 285 -19.15 3.58 10.61
N GLY A 286 -18.20 3.07 11.37
CA GLY A 286 -18.39 1.89 12.22
C GLY A 286 -17.09 1.35 12.78
N SER A 287 -17.18 0.38 13.69
CA SER A 287 -16.04 -0.20 14.40
C SER A 287 -14.93 -0.69 13.46
N ALA A 288 -13.70 -0.71 13.95
CA ALA A 288 -12.58 -1.27 13.20
C ALA A 288 -12.78 -2.78 12.95
N GLY A 289 -12.40 -3.24 11.76
CA GLY A 289 -12.36 -4.67 11.41
C GLY A 289 -13.71 -5.31 11.06
N ILE A 290 -14.79 -4.53 10.83
CA ILE A 290 -16.10 -5.06 10.41
C ILE A 290 -16.24 -5.27 8.90
N GLY A 291 -15.19 -4.96 8.11
CA GLY A 291 -15.15 -5.25 6.68
C GLY A 291 -15.40 -4.05 5.74
N LYS A 292 -15.31 -2.80 6.20
CA LYS A 292 -15.59 -1.59 5.39
C LYS A 292 -14.77 -1.54 4.09
N THR A 293 -13.46 -1.65 4.20
CA THR A 293 -12.53 -1.60 3.06
C THR A 293 -12.68 -2.84 2.16
N GLU A 294 -13.00 -3.99 2.74
CA GLU A 294 -13.24 -5.24 2.00
C GLU A 294 -14.55 -5.20 1.19
N ALA A 295 -15.59 -4.58 1.72
CA ALA A 295 -16.85 -4.37 0.99
C ALA A 295 -16.63 -3.49 -0.26
N ALA A 296 -15.84 -2.42 -0.13
CA ALA A 296 -15.48 -1.55 -1.24
C ALA A 296 -14.65 -2.29 -2.31
N ARG A 297 -13.69 -3.13 -1.88
CA ARG A 297 -12.88 -3.98 -2.78
C ARG A 297 -13.75 -4.96 -3.56
N TRP A 298 -14.64 -5.65 -2.85
CA TRP A 298 -15.56 -6.61 -3.46
C TRP A 298 -16.44 -5.98 -4.55
N LEU A 299 -16.98 -4.77 -4.27
CA LEU A 299 -17.75 -4.01 -5.26
C LEU A 299 -16.93 -3.69 -6.50
N ALA A 300 -15.71 -3.18 -6.32
CA ALA A 300 -14.83 -2.83 -7.42
C ALA A 300 -14.48 -4.05 -8.30
N GLU A 301 -14.19 -5.19 -7.67
CA GLU A 301 -13.88 -6.45 -8.37
C GLU A 301 -15.08 -6.96 -9.17
N ARG A 302 -16.29 -6.96 -8.58
CA ARG A 302 -17.51 -7.43 -9.24
C ARG A 302 -17.97 -6.51 -10.37
N LEU A 303 -17.73 -5.21 -10.24
CA LEU A 303 -18.03 -4.21 -11.26
C LEU A 303 -16.90 -4.05 -12.29
N ALA A 304 -15.82 -4.84 -12.16
CA ALA A 304 -14.62 -4.76 -13.00
C ALA A 304 -14.06 -3.33 -13.14
N LEU A 305 -14.03 -2.58 -12.02
CA LEU A 305 -13.52 -1.22 -11.96
C LEU A 305 -12.10 -1.20 -11.39
N PRO A 306 -11.23 -0.27 -11.82
CA PRO A 306 -9.97 -0.02 -11.16
C PRO A 306 -10.19 0.34 -9.69
N PHE A 307 -9.33 -0.17 -8.81
CA PHE A 307 -9.48 -0.01 -7.35
C PHE A 307 -8.21 0.53 -6.72
N ARG A 308 -8.36 1.50 -5.82
CA ARG A 308 -7.25 2.03 -5.01
C ARG A 308 -7.71 2.36 -3.59
N VAL A 309 -6.80 2.11 -2.64
CA VAL A 309 -6.97 2.49 -1.24
C VAL A 309 -5.90 3.52 -0.88
N PHE A 310 -6.33 4.61 -0.28
CA PHE A 310 -5.46 5.60 0.36
C PHE A 310 -5.63 5.45 1.86
N ASP A 311 -4.55 5.13 2.54
CA ASP A 311 -4.49 5.14 4.00
C ASP A 311 -4.31 6.59 4.49
N MET A 312 -5.41 7.16 4.96
CA MET A 312 -5.44 8.55 5.41
C MET A 312 -4.79 8.73 6.78
N ALA A 313 -4.74 7.68 7.60
CA ALA A 313 -4.06 7.71 8.91
C ALA A 313 -2.54 7.87 8.79
N SER A 314 -1.94 7.34 7.72
CA SER A 314 -0.51 7.48 7.45
C SER A 314 -0.16 8.67 6.56
N ALA A 315 -1.14 9.42 6.06
CA ALA A 315 -0.94 10.54 5.15
C ALA A 315 -0.38 11.76 5.90
N GLN A 316 0.87 12.10 5.63
CA GLN A 316 1.52 13.31 6.18
C GLN A 316 1.28 14.56 5.35
N SER A 317 0.78 14.42 4.13
CA SER A 317 0.46 15.52 3.21
C SER A 317 -0.50 15.06 2.11
N GLY A 318 -1.08 15.99 1.37
CA GLY A 318 -1.88 15.71 0.18
C GLY A 318 -1.10 15.18 -1.03
N SER A 319 0.23 15.16 -0.98
CA SER A 319 1.08 14.77 -2.12
C SER A 319 0.84 13.34 -2.63
N PRO A 320 0.60 12.31 -1.81
CA PRO A 320 0.29 10.98 -2.34
C PRO A 320 -0.99 10.95 -3.18
N LEU A 321 -1.97 11.80 -2.85
CA LEU A 321 -3.25 11.88 -3.55
C LEU A 321 -3.17 12.74 -4.81
N ALA A 322 -2.64 13.97 -4.70
CA ALA A 322 -2.70 15.02 -5.72
C ALA A 322 -1.34 15.36 -6.36
N GLY A 323 -0.30 14.60 -6.08
CA GLY A 323 1.05 14.83 -6.58
C GLY A 323 1.87 15.78 -5.70
N SER A 324 3.17 15.74 -5.89
CA SER A 324 4.10 16.67 -5.26
C SER A 324 4.31 17.90 -6.12
N GLU A 325 4.58 19.05 -5.49
CA GLU A 325 4.79 20.31 -6.19
C GLU A 325 5.84 20.21 -7.32
N ALA A 326 5.49 20.65 -8.53
CA ALA A 326 6.35 20.62 -9.72
C ALA A 326 7.68 21.40 -9.57
N PHE A 327 7.77 22.22 -8.53
CA PHE A 327 8.96 22.97 -8.17
C PHE A 327 10.11 22.05 -7.73
N TRP A 328 9.82 20.93 -7.08
CA TRP A 328 10.85 20.01 -6.60
C TRP A 328 11.43 19.17 -7.75
N SER A 329 12.74 18.95 -7.74
CA SER A 329 13.43 18.15 -8.77
C SER A 329 12.94 16.71 -8.85
N ASN A 330 12.45 16.18 -7.73
CA ASN A 330 11.90 14.83 -7.57
C ASN A 330 10.36 14.83 -7.46
N SER A 331 9.67 15.83 -8.01
CA SER A 331 8.21 15.85 -8.02
C SER A 331 7.65 14.64 -8.77
N GLU A 332 6.64 13.98 -8.19
CA GLU A 332 6.00 12.81 -8.77
C GLU A 332 4.49 13.03 -8.88
N PRO A 333 3.83 12.52 -9.94
CA PRO A 333 2.40 12.51 -10.04
C PRO A 333 1.77 11.80 -8.84
N GLY A 334 0.62 12.27 -8.42
CA GLY A 334 -0.17 11.62 -7.39
C GLY A 334 -0.82 10.34 -7.90
N LEU A 335 -1.19 9.47 -6.98
CA LEU A 335 -1.83 8.19 -7.31
C LEU A 335 -3.16 8.36 -8.04
N LEU A 336 -3.88 9.49 -7.84
CA LEU A 336 -5.09 9.78 -8.62
C LEU A 336 -4.79 10.06 -10.08
N PHE A 337 -3.74 10.83 -10.35
CA PHE A 337 -3.29 11.03 -11.73
C PHE A 337 -2.94 9.69 -12.37
N GLU A 338 -2.15 8.85 -11.71
CA GLU A 338 -1.78 7.54 -12.24
C GLU A 338 -2.99 6.64 -12.50
N LEU A 339 -3.95 6.65 -11.57
CA LEU A 339 -5.17 5.84 -11.67
C LEU A 339 -6.05 6.28 -12.85
N LEU A 340 -6.20 7.58 -13.09
CA LEU A 340 -7.03 8.10 -14.17
C LEU A 340 -6.30 8.13 -15.51
N ALA A 341 -5.01 8.53 -15.51
CA ALA A 341 -4.24 8.72 -16.73
C ALA A 341 -3.71 7.43 -17.36
N TYR A 342 -3.49 6.37 -16.55
CA TYR A 342 -2.87 5.14 -17.01
C TYR A 342 -3.81 3.93 -17.04
N GLN A 343 -5.07 4.11 -16.66
CA GLN A 343 -6.09 3.05 -16.73
C GLN A 343 -7.11 3.36 -17.85
N PRO A 344 -7.71 2.34 -18.47
CA PRO A 344 -8.67 2.54 -19.56
C PRO A 344 -10.03 3.07 -19.09
N LYS A 345 -10.40 2.89 -17.81
CA LYS A 345 -11.68 3.29 -17.24
C LYS A 345 -11.55 4.53 -16.37
N ALA A 346 -12.45 5.52 -16.57
CA ALA A 346 -12.43 6.81 -15.86
C ALA A 346 -13.23 6.85 -14.55
N ASN A 347 -13.99 5.81 -14.23
CA ASN A 347 -14.82 5.72 -13.02
C ASN A 347 -14.32 4.66 -12.01
N PRO A 348 -13.05 4.77 -11.54
CA PRO A 348 -12.50 3.84 -10.56
C PRO A 348 -13.24 3.92 -9.22
N VAL A 349 -13.08 2.90 -8.38
CA VAL A 349 -13.43 2.96 -6.96
C VAL A 349 -12.20 3.37 -6.16
N VAL A 350 -12.31 4.47 -5.44
CA VAL A 350 -11.24 5.00 -4.58
C VAL A 350 -11.71 4.99 -3.13
N VAL A 351 -10.94 4.32 -2.29
CA VAL A 351 -11.18 4.25 -0.85
C VAL A 351 -10.25 5.20 -0.10
N LEU A 352 -10.83 6.07 0.73
CA LEU A 352 -10.13 6.89 1.71
C LEU A 352 -10.25 6.20 3.07
N ASP A 353 -9.27 5.38 3.42
CA ASP A 353 -9.32 4.54 4.61
C ASP A 353 -8.88 5.30 5.87
N GLU A 354 -9.61 5.12 6.97
CA GLU A 354 -9.35 5.77 8.27
C GLU A 354 -9.35 7.31 8.20
N LEU A 355 -10.33 7.91 7.53
CA LEU A 355 -10.42 9.37 7.34
C LEU A 355 -10.49 10.16 8.66
N ASP A 356 -11.06 9.57 9.71
CA ASP A 356 -11.14 10.14 11.06
C ASP A 356 -9.80 10.23 11.80
N LYS A 357 -8.76 9.55 11.30
CA LYS A 357 -7.43 9.52 11.90
C LYS A 357 -6.42 10.43 11.22
N THR A 358 -6.87 11.21 10.25
CA THR A 358 -5.99 12.11 9.50
C THR A 358 -5.52 13.24 10.42
N GLU A 359 -4.21 13.36 10.60
CA GLU A 359 -3.62 14.48 11.35
C GLU A 359 -3.69 15.77 10.52
N GLN A 360 -4.38 16.78 11.04
CA GLN A 360 -4.47 18.10 10.42
C GLN A 360 -3.23 18.93 10.76
N VAL A 361 -2.19 18.82 9.94
CA VAL A 361 -1.02 19.69 10.03
C VAL A 361 -1.24 20.92 9.14
N ARG A 362 -1.31 22.11 9.71
CA ARG A 362 -1.64 23.37 8.98
C ARG A 362 -0.77 23.64 7.74
N GLN A 363 0.43 23.13 7.70
CA GLN A 363 1.38 23.40 6.60
C GLN A 363 1.24 22.42 5.42
N TYR A 364 0.73 21.19 5.65
CA TYR A 364 0.60 20.13 4.64
C TYR A 364 -0.70 19.34 4.88
N ASP A 365 -1.85 20.02 4.73
CA ASP A 365 -3.15 19.39 4.97
C ASP A 365 -3.41 18.24 3.98
N PRO A 366 -3.44 16.97 4.45
CA PRO A 366 -3.72 15.82 3.61
C PRO A 366 -5.13 15.83 3.00
N LEU A 367 -6.05 16.57 3.62
CA LEU A 367 -7.44 16.69 3.19
C LEU A 367 -7.66 17.77 2.13
N ALA A 368 -6.69 18.66 1.90
CA ALA A 368 -6.86 19.84 1.04
C ALA A 368 -7.37 19.50 -0.37
N ALA A 369 -6.85 18.42 -0.99
CA ALA A 369 -7.27 17.99 -2.30
C ALA A 369 -8.72 17.47 -2.33
N LEU A 370 -9.21 16.89 -1.22
CA LEU A 370 -10.53 16.28 -1.12
C LEU A 370 -11.66 17.30 -1.21
N TYR A 371 -11.43 18.55 -0.76
CA TYR A 371 -12.44 19.63 -0.90
C TYR A 371 -12.80 19.91 -2.36
N THR A 372 -11.84 19.73 -3.27
CA THR A 372 -12.06 19.87 -4.71
C THR A 372 -12.55 18.58 -5.35
N LEU A 373 -11.97 17.45 -4.98
CA LEU A 373 -12.21 16.15 -5.60
C LEU A 373 -13.58 15.55 -5.27
N LEU A 374 -14.10 15.79 -4.06
CA LEU A 374 -15.43 15.32 -3.65
C LEU A 374 -16.58 16.20 -4.19
N GLU A 375 -16.26 17.33 -4.83
CA GLU A 375 -17.23 18.19 -5.48
C GLU A 375 -17.19 17.96 -6.99
N PRO A 376 -18.25 17.37 -7.63
CA PRO A 376 -18.21 16.95 -9.03
C PRO A 376 -17.88 18.08 -10.02
N ARG A 377 -18.32 19.31 -9.74
CA ARG A 377 -18.03 20.45 -10.62
C ARG A 377 -16.56 20.82 -10.62
N SER A 378 -15.94 20.86 -9.46
CA SER A 378 -14.52 21.19 -9.28
C SER A 378 -13.61 20.03 -9.73
N ALA A 379 -14.03 18.79 -9.50
CA ALA A 379 -13.31 17.60 -9.89
C ALA A 379 -13.12 17.43 -11.41
N ARG A 380 -14.00 18.04 -12.24
CA ARG A 380 -13.84 18.07 -13.71
C ARG A 380 -12.55 18.76 -14.17
N SER A 381 -11.99 19.63 -13.36
CA SER A 381 -10.79 20.40 -13.69
C SER A 381 -9.67 20.09 -12.69
N PHE A 382 -9.56 18.84 -12.26
CA PHE A 382 -8.49 18.43 -11.34
C PHE A 382 -7.14 18.56 -12.02
N THR A 383 -6.21 19.23 -11.36
CA THR A 383 -4.82 19.40 -11.84
C THR A 383 -3.87 18.78 -10.82
N ASP A 384 -3.05 17.84 -11.25
CA ASP A 384 -1.99 17.27 -10.43
C ASP A 384 -0.91 18.32 -10.15
N LEU A 385 -0.43 18.39 -8.90
CA LEU A 385 0.55 19.40 -8.50
C LEU A 385 1.89 19.27 -9.20
N SER A 386 2.24 18.07 -9.67
CA SER A 386 3.46 17.80 -10.44
C SER A 386 3.30 18.07 -11.94
N ILE A 387 2.05 18.10 -12.45
CA ILE A 387 1.71 18.26 -13.86
C ILE A 387 0.64 19.35 -13.96
N ARG A 388 1.08 20.62 -14.01
CA ARG A 388 0.19 21.78 -14.01
C ARG A 388 -0.24 22.22 -15.42
N ASP A 389 0.23 21.51 -16.43
CA ASP A 389 0.04 21.92 -17.84
C ASP A 389 -1.35 21.62 -18.36
N PHE A 390 -2.03 20.63 -17.79
CA PHE A 390 -3.38 20.26 -18.17
C PHE A 390 -4.17 19.69 -17.00
N ALA A 391 -5.46 19.89 -17.07
CA ALA A 391 -6.41 19.30 -16.12
C ALA A 391 -6.89 17.93 -16.62
N ILE A 392 -7.33 17.08 -15.69
CA ILE A 392 -7.98 15.80 -15.96
C ILE A 392 -9.37 15.78 -15.28
N ASP A 393 -10.33 15.11 -15.91
CA ASP A 393 -11.66 14.96 -15.34
C ASP A 393 -11.68 13.82 -14.30
N ALA A 394 -11.69 14.19 -13.02
CA ALA A 394 -11.81 13.30 -11.88
C ALA A 394 -13.24 13.19 -11.33
N SER A 395 -14.24 13.75 -12.04
CA SER A 395 -15.63 13.80 -11.54
C SER A 395 -16.36 12.45 -11.59
N HIS A 396 -15.78 11.46 -12.25
CA HIS A 396 -16.36 10.12 -12.39
C HIS A 396 -15.88 9.12 -11.34
N ILE A 397 -15.00 9.51 -10.42
CA ILE A 397 -14.48 8.64 -9.37
C ILE A 397 -15.60 8.25 -8.41
N ASN A 398 -15.72 6.95 -8.12
CA ASN A 398 -16.61 6.39 -7.11
C ASN A 398 -15.90 6.38 -5.75
N TRP A 399 -16.21 7.35 -4.91
CA TRP A 399 -15.57 7.54 -3.62
C TRP A 399 -16.23 6.75 -2.50
N ILE A 400 -15.43 6.06 -1.69
CA ILE A 400 -15.85 5.43 -0.44
C ILE A 400 -14.84 5.81 0.64
N ALA A 401 -15.22 6.66 1.59
CA ALA A 401 -14.42 6.92 2.78
C ALA A 401 -14.80 5.94 3.89
N THR A 402 -13.85 5.59 4.74
CA THR A 402 -14.11 4.81 5.96
C THR A 402 -13.67 5.59 7.19
N ALA A 403 -14.40 5.43 8.29
CA ALA A 403 -14.07 6.01 9.58
C ALA A 403 -14.58 5.12 10.72
N ASN A 404 -14.01 5.28 11.91
CA ASN A 404 -14.57 4.65 13.11
C ASN A 404 -15.59 5.57 13.79
N SER A 405 -15.40 6.88 13.68
CA SER A 405 -16.29 7.94 14.14
C SER A 405 -16.34 9.08 13.12
N VAL A 406 -17.35 9.91 13.17
CA VAL A 406 -17.41 11.18 12.43
C VAL A 406 -16.58 12.28 13.11
N ASP A 407 -16.19 12.06 14.37
CA ASP A 407 -15.38 13.00 15.13
C ASP A 407 -14.00 13.15 14.47
N GLY A 408 -13.52 14.39 14.42
CA GLY A 408 -12.25 14.69 13.75
C GLY A 408 -12.32 14.93 12.24
N ILE A 409 -13.42 14.56 11.58
CA ILE A 409 -13.63 14.86 10.16
C ILE A 409 -14.22 16.28 10.03
N PRO A 410 -13.58 17.18 9.25
CA PRO A 410 -14.09 18.54 9.08
C PRO A 410 -15.50 18.57 8.49
N SER A 411 -16.37 19.43 9.05
CA SER A 411 -17.76 19.57 8.60
C SER A 411 -17.90 19.90 7.10
N PRO A 412 -17.00 20.67 6.45
CA PRO A 412 -17.07 20.87 5.01
C PRO A 412 -16.82 19.61 4.18
N LEU A 413 -16.08 18.62 4.69
CA LEU A 413 -15.94 17.32 4.03
C LEU A 413 -17.18 16.44 4.30
N LEU A 414 -17.66 16.41 5.53
CA LEU A 414 -18.88 15.66 5.88
C LEU A 414 -20.08 16.09 5.03
N SER A 415 -20.21 17.37 4.71
CA SER A 415 -21.30 17.88 3.86
C SER A 415 -21.25 17.38 2.41
N ARG A 416 -20.12 16.82 1.97
CA ARG A 416 -19.92 16.24 0.62
C ARG A 416 -20.02 14.72 0.58
N LEU A 417 -20.20 14.11 1.74
CA LEU A 417 -20.23 12.65 1.91
C LEU A 417 -21.63 12.21 2.37
N THR A 418 -22.15 11.15 1.78
CA THR A 418 -23.33 10.46 2.32
C THR A 418 -22.85 9.53 3.43
N VAL A 419 -23.25 9.84 4.67
CA VAL A 419 -22.82 9.10 5.86
C VAL A 419 -23.72 7.89 6.05
N LEU A 420 -23.12 6.70 6.12
CA LEU A 420 -23.79 5.42 6.41
C LEU A 420 -23.17 4.79 7.66
N HIS A 421 -24.04 4.35 8.58
CA HIS A 421 -23.59 3.69 9.81
C HIS A 421 -23.57 2.18 9.64
N VAL A 422 -22.39 1.59 9.69
CA VAL A 422 -22.19 0.15 9.58
C VAL A 422 -22.06 -0.45 10.99
N HIS A 423 -23.04 -1.22 11.39
CA HIS A 423 -23.04 -1.90 12.68
C HIS A 423 -22.15 -3.14 12.66
N ALA A 424 -21.66 -3.52 13.84
CA ALA A 424 -20.99 -4.80 14.00
C ALA A 424 -21.96 -5.94 13.61
N PRO A 425 -21.51 -6.96 12.88
CA PRO A 425 -22.38 -8.05 12.49
C PRO A 425 -22.88 -8.84 13.71
N THR A 426 -24.14 -9.28 13.65
CA THR A 426 -24.70 -10.21 14.65
C THR A 426 -24.00 -11.56 14.58
N PRO A 427 -24.06 -12.41 15.63
CA PRO A 427 -23.46 -13.75 15.61
C PRO A 427 -23.87 -14.60 14.39
N ASP A 428 -25.13 -14.51 13.97
CA ASP A 428 -25.62 -15.25 12.80
C ASP A 428 -25.08 -14.67 11.48
N GLN A 429 -24.90 -13.35 11.41
CA GLN A 429 -24.22 -12.70 10.29
C GLN A 429 -22.74 -13.09 10.25
N VAL A 430 -22.06 -13.18 11.40
CA VAL A 430 -20.67 -13.64 11.49
C VAL A 430 -20.53 -15.08 10.97
N ALA A 431 -21.50 -15.97 11.27
CA ALA A 431 -21.49 -17.32 10.73
C ALA A 431 -21.57 -17.33 9.19
N ARG A 432 -22.44 -16.49 8.60
CA ARG A 432 -22.51 -16.35 7.13
C ARG A 432 -21.22 -15.79 6.55
N ILE A 433 -20.67 -14.73 7.15
CA ILE A 433 -19.39 -14.15 6.75
C ILE A 433 -18.27 -15.21 6.80
N ALA A 434 -18.21 -16.02 7.85
CA ALA A 434 -17.23 -17.11 7.98
C ALA A 434 -17.38 -18.15 6.86
N GLN A 435 -18.60 -18.54 6.52
CA GLN A 435 -18.87 -19.47 5.41
C GLN A 435 -18.42 -18.87 4.06
N ASN A 436 -18.67 -17.57 3.83
CA ASN A 436 -18.26 -16.88 2.61
C ASN A 436 -16.73 -16.79 2.50
N ILE A 437 -16.03 -16.42 3.59
CA ILE A 437 -14.56 -16.39 3.64
C ILE A 437 -13.99 -17.78 3.36
N TYR A 438 -14.56 -18.84 3.96
CA TYR A 438 -14.16 -20.22 3.73
C TYR A 438 -14.35 -20.62 2.26
N GLY A 439 -15.50 -20.29 1.67
CA GLY A 439 -15.79 -20.55 0.25
C GLY A 439 -14.78 -19.90 -0.68
N ARG A 440 -14.44 -18.61 -0.43
CA ARG A 440 -13.44 -17.87 -1.18
C ARG A 440 -12.03 -18.48 -1.04
N MET A 441 -11.61 -18.81 0.18
CA MET A 441 -10.33 -19.48 0.42
C MET A 441 -10.20 -20.79 -0.36
N ARG A 442 -11.29 -21.56 -0.44
CA ARG A 442 -11.30 -22.81 -1.22
C ARG A 442 -11.23 -22.54 -2.72
N ALA A 443 -11.95 -21.54 -3.22
CA ALA A 443 -11.96 -21.19 -4.65
C ALA A 443 -10.59 -20.68 -5.14
N GLU A 444 -9.87 -19.96 -4.31
CA GLU A 444 -8.59 -19.32 -4.65
C GLU A 444 -7.38 -20.26 -4.51
N ALA A 445 -7.49 -21.29 -3.68
CA ALA A 445 -6.35 -22.14 -3.35
C ALA A 445 -6.34 -23.46 -4.16
N SER A 446 -5.15 -23.89 -4.58
CA SER A 446 -4.95 -25.18 -5.29
C SER A 446 -5.40 -26.40 -4.48
N TRP A 447 -5.35 -26.33 -3.16
CA TRP A 447 -5.82 -27.36 -2.23
C TRP A 447 -7.33 -27.29 -1.93
N GLY A 448 -8.03 -26.27 -2.42
CA GLY A 448 -9.41 -25.98 -2.00
C GLY A 448 -10.43 -27.06 -2.34
N SER A 449 -10.21 -27.80 -3.45
CA SER A 449 -11.06 -28.93 -3.84
C SER A 449 -10.95 -30.12 -2.90
N ALA A 450 -9.86 -30.24 -2.13
CA ALA A 450 -9.67 -31.31 -1.16
C ALA A 450 -10.57 -31.17 0.08
N PHE A 451 -11.16 -30.00 0.32
CA PHE A 451 -12.02 -29.75 1.47
C PHE A 451 -13.50 -29.67 1.07
N VAL A 452 -14.38 -30.11 1.98
CA VAL A 452 -15.83 -30.04 1.80
C VAL A 452 -16.31 -28.60 1.58
N PRO A 453 -17.40 -28.38 0.80
CA PRO A 453 -17.83 -27.02 0.42
C PRO A 453 -18.46 -26.21 1.56
N ARG A 454 -18.93 -26.84 2.61
CA ARG A 454 -19.61 -26.17 3.73
C ARG A 454 -18.92 -26.49 5.07
N LEU A 455 -18.93 -25.52 5.95
CA LEU A 455 -18.52 -25.68 7.34
C LEU A 455 -19.66 -26.34 8.13
N ASP A 456 -19.29 -27.22 9.08
CA ASP A 456 -20.25 -27.81 10.00
C ASP A 456 -20.83 -26.79 10.97
N GLU A 457 -22.06 -27.01 11.43
CA GLU A 457 -22.74 -26.11 12.35
C GLU A 457 -21.97 -25.91 13.68
N ALA A 458 -21.33 -26.98 14.16
CA ALA A 458 -20.47 -26.92 15.36
C ALA A 458 -19.25 -25.98 15.18
N VAL A 459 -18.70 -25.93 13.97
CA VAL A 459 -17.59 -25.02 13.60
C VAL A 459 -18.13 -23.59 13.54
N LEU A 460 -19.24 -23.38 12.86
CA LEU A 460 -19.91 -22.06 12.76
C LEU A 460 -20.31 -21.53 14.14
N ALA A 461 -20.79 -22.39 15.05
CA ALA A 461 -21.12 -22.03 16.42
C ALA A 461 -19.93 -21.47 17.21
N LYS A 462 -18.71 -21.95 16.95
CA LYS A 462 -17.49 -21.36 17.54
C LYS A 462 -17.05 -20.08 16.84
N LEU A 463 -17.13 -20.03 15.51
CA LEU A 463 -16.70 -18.88 14.73
C LEU A 463 -17.57 -17.64 14.95
N LYS A 464 -18.89 -17.80 15.21
CA LYS A 464 -19.85 -16.69 15.37
C LYS A 464 -19.53 -15.71 16.50
N HIS A 465 -18.67 -16.10 17.43
CA HIS A 465 -18.22 -15.26 18.55
C HIS A 465 -16.88 -14.53 18.26
N LEU A 466 -16.27 -14.79 17.11
CA LEU A 466 -15.01 -14.13 16.72
C LEU A 466 -15.27 -12.81 16.00
N PRO A 467 -14.41 -11.80 16.20
CA PRO A 467 -14.44 -10.59 15.39
C PRO A 467 -14.21 -10.94 13.89
N PRO A 468 -14.94 -10.31 12.95
CA PRO A 468 -14.79 -10.59 11.51
C PRO A 468 -13.34 -10.56 11.01
N ARG A 469 -12.54 -9.63 11.53
CA ARG A 469 -11.11 -9.50 11.22
C ARG A 469 -10.29 -10.78 11.48
N SER A 470 -10.67 -11.56 12.49
CA SER A 470 -9.93 -12.78 12.88
C SER A 470 -10.40 -14.05 12.17
N LEU A 471 -11.56 -14.01 11.51
CA LEU A 471 -12.15 -15.21 10.87
C LEU A 471 -11.23 -15.84 9.84
N GLY A 472 -10.63 -15.02 8.96
CA GLY A 472 -9.73 -15.51 7.92
C GLY A 472 -8.50 -16.24 8.49
N LEU A 473 -7.91 -15.69 9.54
CA LEU A 473 -6.77 -16.33 10.21
C LEU A 473 -7.17 -17.60 10.96
N ALA A 474 -8.31 -17.57 11.66
CA ALA A 474 -8.84 -18.74 12.38
C ALA A 474 -9.13 -19.90 11.42
N LEU A 475 -9.83 -19.62 10.32
CA LEU A 475 -10.13 -20.61 9.28
C LEU A 475 -8.86 -21.18 8.63
N ARG A 476 -7.89 -20.34 8.28
CA ARG A 476 -6.62 -20.79 7.68
C ARG A 476 -5.85 -21.71 8.63
N ARG A 477 -5.81 -21.41 9.93
CA ARG A 477 -5.19 -22.25 10.95
C ARG A 477 -5.94 -23.58 11.13
N ALA A 478 -7.26 -23.54 11.13
CA ALA A 478 -8.11 -24.72 11.25
C ALA A 478 -7.93 -25.66 10.04
N LEU A 479 -7.93 -25.12 8.82
CA LEU A 479 -7.62 -25.85 7.59
C LEU A 479 -6.25 -26.54 7.66
N GLY A 480 -5.22 -25.83 8.14
CA GLY A 480 -3.89 -26.40 8.33
C GLY A 480 -3.84 -27.54 9.34
N ARG A 481 -4.67 -27.50 10.41
CA ARG A 481 -4.80 -28.60 11.38
C ARG A 481 -5.50 -29.80 10.80
N ALA A 482 -6.63 -29.58 10.12
CA ALA A 482 -7.36 -30.63 9.44
C ALA A 482 -6.47 -31.33 8.39
N ALA A 483 -5.72 -30.57 7.58
CA ALA A 483 -4.78 -31.12 6.61
C ALA A 483 -3.67 -31.98 7.24
N ARG A 484 -3.10 -31.56 8.37
CA ARG A 484 -2.09 -32.34 9.11
C ARG A 484 -2.63 -33.66 9.66
N GLN A 485 -3.94 -33.77 9.83
CA GLN A 485 -4.63 -34.97 10.29
C GLN A 485 -5.31 -35.71 9.12
N GLU A 486 -4.95 -35.34 7.88
CA GLU A 486 -5.47 -35.96 6.64
C GLU A 486 -7.00 -35.90 6.53
N ARG A 487 -7.64 -34.88 7.18
CA ARG A 487 -9.08 -34.67 7.12
C ARG A 487 -9.43 -33.66 6.01
N ASN A 488 -10.53 -33.92 5.33
CA ASN A 488 -11.10 -33.03 4.30
C ASN A 488 -12.13 -32.01 4.84
N HIS A 489 -12.29 -31.93 6.16
CA HIS A 489 -13.20 -31.02 6.85
C HIS A 489 -12.57 -30.47 8.12
N ILE A 490 -13.05 -29.29 8.52
CA ILE A 490 -12.66 -28.63 9.77
C ILE A 490 -13.60 -29.14 10.87
N GLU A 491 -13.05 -29.45 12.03
CA GLU A 491 -13.80 -29.73 13.26
C GLU A 491 -13.81 -28.53 14.20
N ALA A 492 -14.78 -28.49 15.12
CA ALA A 492 -14.86 -27.46 16.14
C ALA A 492 -13.61 -27.39 17.04
N SER A 493 -12.90 -28.52 17.23
CA SER A 493 -11.61 -28.61 17.95
C SER A 493 -10.48 -27.86 17.25
N ASP A 494 -10.57 -27.66 15.92
CA ASP A 494 -9.58 -26.93 15.14
C ASP A 494 -9.68 -25.41 15.32
N ILE A 495 -10.82 -24.91 15.81
CA ILE A 495 -11.02 -23.49 16.07
C ILE A 495 -10.48 -23.16 17.48
N GLN A 496 -9.36 -22.44 17.52
CA GLN A 496 -8.82 -21.86 18.75
C GLN A 496 -9.23 -20.40 18.85
N VAL A 497 -10.00 -20.05 19.85
CA VAL A 497 -10.30 -18.68 20.22
C VAL A 497 -9.04 -18.14 20.95
N SER A 498 -8.43 -17.05 20.43
CA SER A 498 -7.28 -16.41 21.08
C SER A 498 -7.73 -15.83 22.42
N GLY A 499 -7.52 -16.55 23.48
CA GLY A 499 -7.96 -16.29 24.87
C GLY A 499 -7.80 -17.54 25.73
N GLU A 500 -7.80 -18.72 25.11
CA GLU A 500 -7.60 -20.03 25.77
C GLU A 500 -6.15 -20.54 25.65
N LEU A 501 -5.15 -19.67 25.54
CA LEU A 501 -3.81 -20.11 25.92
C LEU A 501 -3.87 -20.28 27.44
N PRO A 502 -3.69 -21.51 27.98
CA PRO A 502 -3.48 -21.65 29.41
C PRO A 502 -2.32 -20.73 29.77
N PRO A 503 -2.40 -20.01 30.89
CA PRO A 503 -1.29 -19.18 31.32
C PRO A 503 -0.07 -20.10 31.32
N ARG A 504 0.91 -19.84 30.46
CA ARG A 504 2.22 -20.45 30.60
C ARG A 504 2.71 -19.97 31.94
N SER A 505 2.52 -20.82 32.97
CA SER A 505 3.19 -20.66 34.22
C SER A 505 4.69 -20.74 33.91
N ILE A 506 5.33 -19.61 33.77
CA ILE A 506 6.77 -19.52 33.88
C ILE A 506 7.02 -19.71 35.37
N GLY A 507 7.05 -20.99 35.79
CA GLY A 507 7.36 -21.40 37.13
C GLY A 507 8.84 -21.20 37.40
N PHE A 508 9.20 -20.06 37.91
CA PHE A 508 10.36 -19.96 38.80
C PHE A 508 9.90 -20.41 40.18
N THR A 509 9.99 -21.70 40.44
CA THR A 509 9.93 -22.23 41.81
C THR A 509 11.24 -21.84 42.48
N CYS A 510 11.24 -20.71 43.20
CA CYS A 510 12.24 -20.47 44.25
C CYS A 510 11.92 -21.42 45.40
N THR A 511 12.58 -22.56 45.45
CA THR A 511 12.71 -23.34 46.69
C THR A 511 13.63 -22.59 47.62
N ALA A 512 13.05 -21.94 48.63
CA ALA A 512 13.80 -21.43 49.77
C ALA A 512 14.33 -22.63 50.60
N PRO A 513 15.62 -22.64 51.02
CA PRO A 513 16.13 -23.70 51.88
C PRO A 513 15.53 -23.51 53.29
N ALA A 514 15.03 -24.62 53.86
CA ALA A 514 14.60 -24.68 55.27
C ALA A 514 15.78 -24.39 56.18
N ARG A 515 15.63 -23.43 57.09
CA ARG A 515 16.51 -23.24 58.23
C ARG A 515 16.16 -24.26 59.30
N GLN A 516 17.14 -25.08 59.66
CA GLN A 516 17.20 -25.71 60.96
C GLN A 516 17.68 -24.74 62.04
#